data_07a390a0a6ccd919e821fc10d1f57135
#
_entry.id   07a390a0a6ccd919e821fc10d1f57135
#
_cell.length_a   1.000
_cell.length_b   1.000
_cell.length_c   1.000
_cell.angle_alpha   90.00
_cell.angle_beta   90.00
_cell.angle_gamma   90.00
#
_symmetry.space_group_name_H-M   'P 1'
#
loop_
_entity.id
_entity.type
_entity.pdbx_description
1 polymer ?
#
loop_
_entity_poly.entity_id
_entity_poly.type
_entity_poly.pdbx_seq_one_letter_code
_entity_poly.pdbx_strand_id
1 'polypeptide(L)'
;MAGAVLFGSAMAQQSTTKNPAAPAKTQSTAPAQTKAPDAPAPKTDSPAPFASQKDKVSYAIGMNIASSLQRQPLDLNPDVLTQGLKDGMAGKTKITEEEARAAIIQFQTDMRAKQEAKMKEETETNKKEGDAFLAANKSKQGVVTLPSGLQYKILTEGKGPKPTAADTVVCNYRGTLIDGKEFDSSYKRGEPATFPVSGVIKGWTEALQLMPVGSKWQLFIPPDLAYGARGAGADIGPNATLIFEVELLSIKPKDEAPEKK
;
A
#
# COMPACT_ATOMS: atom_id res chain seq x y z
N MET A 1 -27.86 14.84 44.56
CA MET A 1 -27.82 13.36 44.45
C MET A 1 -26.59 12.96 43.68
N ALA A 2 -25.68 12.30 44.36
CA ALA A 2 -24.40 11.87 43.84
C ALA A 2 -24.56 10.54 43.08
N GLY A 3 -23.93 10.43 41.92
CA GLY A 3 -23.82 9.19 41.18
C GLY A 3 -22.39 8.99 40.73
N ALA A 4 -21.64 8.23 41.49
CA ALA A 4 -20.28 7.79 41.18
C ALA A 4 -20.33 6.65 40.15
N VAL A 5 -19.50 6.71 39.11
CA VAL A 5 -19.26 5.61 38.18
C VAL A 5 -17.82 5.15 38.36
N LEU A 6 -17.68 3.90 38.81
CA LEU A 6 -16.44 3.16 39.07
C LEU A 6 -15.74 2.76 37.76
N PHE A 7 -14.44 3.04 37.69
CA PHE A 7 -13.51 2.46 36.71
C PHE A 7 -13.14 1.04 37.15
N GLY A 8 -13.45 0.06 36.32
CA GLY A 8 -13.00 -1.32 36.45
C GLY A 8 -11.79 -1.60 35.54
N SER A 9 -10.62 -1.75 36.14
CA SER A 9 -9.40 -2.24 35.50
C SER A 9 -9.46 -3.76 35.36
N ALA A 10 -9.41 -4.31 34.17
CA ALA A 10 -9.21 -5.75 33.93
C ALA A 10 -7.73 -5.99 33.58
N MET A 11 -7.00 -6.61 34.52
CA MET A 11 -5.68 -7.21 34.27
C MET A 11 -5.86 -8.54 33.55
N ALA A 12 -5.18 -8.72 32.42
CA ALA A 12 -5.05 -9.99 31.76
C ALA A 12 -3.84 -10.77 32.30
N GLN A 13 -4.10 -11.98 32.78
CA GLN A 13 -3.12 -12.92 33.34
C GLN A 13 -2.30 -13.56 32.20
N GLN A 14 -0.99 -13.59 32.39
CA GLN A 14 -0.05 -14.44 31.67
C GLN A 14 -0.21 -15.91 32.10
N SER A 15 -0.43 -16.80 31.17
CA SER A 15 -0.32 -18.25 31.39
C SER A 15 0.96 -18.76 30.75
N THR A 16 1.88 -19.18 31.64
CA THR A 16 3.07 -19.96 31.34
C THR A 16 2.70 -21.42 31.09
N THR A 17 3.08 -21.98 29.95
CA THR A 17 3.09 -23.44 29.78
C THR A 17 4.50 -23.94 29.46
N LYS A 18 4.88 -24.90 30.29
CA LYS A 18 6.11 -25.67 30.37
C LYS A 18 6.41 -26.47 29.12
N ASN A 19 7.71 -26.48 28.80
CA ASN A 19 8.38 -27.42 27.89
C ASN A 19 8.68 -28.76 28.59
N PRO A 20 8.55 -29.91 27.97
CA PRO A 20 9.29 -31.11 28.39
C PRO A 20 10.29 -31.61 27.34
N ALA A 21 11.51 -31.69 27.80
CA ALA A 21 12.59 -32.66 27.63
C ALA A 21 12.70 -33.54 26.38
N ALA A 22 13.94 -33.54 25.87
CA ALA A 22 14.52 -34.46 24.89
C ALA A 22 14.76 -35.90 25.45
N PRO A 23 15.07 -36.85 24.59
CA PRO A 23 16.21 -37.74 24.85
C PRO A 23 17.21 -37.94 23.70
N ALA A 24 18.47 -37.84 24.09
CA ALA A 24 19.62 -38.72 23.93
C ALA A 24 20.05 -39.26 22.55
N LYS A 25 21.26 -38.82 22.15
CA LYS A 25 22.46 -39.49 21.68
C LYS A 25 22.36 -40.63 20.67
N THR A 26 23.00 -40.39 19.50
CA THR A 26 23.91 -41.38 18.91
C THR A 26 25.13 -40.67 18.28
N GLN A 27 26.30 -41.12 18.68
CA GLN A 27 27.62 -40.77 18.15
C GLN A 27 27.81 -41.39 16.76
N SER A 28 28.39 -40.65 15.81
CA SER A 28 29.19 -41.25 14.74
C SER A 28 30.21 -40.23 14.23
N THR A 29 31.44 -40.57 14.53
CA THR A 29 32.73 -40.39 13.84
C THR A 29 32.87 -39.29 12.78
N ALA A 30 33.80 -38.41 13.08
CA ALA A 30 34.42 -37.46 12.14
C ALA A 30 35.30 -38.16 11.10
N PRO A 31 35.50 -37.57 9.94
CA PRO A 31 36.82 -37.58 9.30
C PRO A 31 37.31 -36.14 8.99
N ALA A 32 38.57 -35.97 9.36
CA ALA A 32 39.66 -35.18 8.79
C ALA A 32 39.33 -33.80 8.15
N GLN A 33 39.84 -32.79 8.81
CA GLN A 33 40.11 -31.46 8.30
C GLN A 33 41.04 -31.49 7.10
N THR A 34 40.58 -31.01 5.95
CA THR A 34 41.44 -30.47 4.91
C THR A 34 41.36 -28.96 4.99
N LYS A 35 42.49 -28.37 5.34
CA LYS A 35 42.79 -26.93 5.41
C LYS A 35 42.66 -26.35 4.01
N ALA A 36 41.65 -25.55 3.74
CA ALA A 36 41.57 -24.69 2.56
C ALA A 36 42.43 -23.43 2.78
N PRO A 37 43.14 -22.94 1.75
CA PRO A 37 44.04 -21.81 1.91
C PRO A 37 43.25 -20.52 2.17
N ASP A 38 43.82 -19.76 3.12
CA ASP A 38 43.44 -18.40 3.50
C ASP A 38 43.42 -17.50 2.25
N ALA A 39 42.23 -17.17 1.76
CA ALA A 39 42.07 -16.08 0.80
C ALA A 39 42.09 -14.76 1.59
N PRO A 40 42.99 -13.82 1.27
CA PRO A 40 43.02 -12.53 1.96
C PRO A 40 41.72 -11.77 1.70
N ALA A 41 41.02 -11.39 2.79
CA ALA A 41 39.88 -10.48 2.73
C ALA A 41 40.26 -9.22 1.94
N PRO A 42 39.39 -8.68 1.07
CA PRO A 42 39.69 -7.45 0.35
C PRO A 42 39.87 -6.32 1.37
N LYS A 43 41.11 -5.82 1.48
CA LYS A 43 41.41 -4.61 2.21
C LYS A 43 40.81 -3.44 1.41
N THR A 44 39.64 -2.96 1.79
CA THR A 44 39.13 -1.67 1.34
C THR A 44 39.92 -0.61 2.12
N ASP A 45 41.04 -0.19 1.59
CA ASP A 45 41.80 0.99 2.02
C ASP A 45 41.08 2.28 1.58
N SER A 46 39.84 2.47 2.02
CA SER A 46 39.22 3.78 2.10
C SER A 46 39.36 4.23 3.55
N PRO A 47 39.96 5.39 3.82
CA PRO A 47 40.03 5.92 5.17
C PRO A 47 38.60 5.99 5.72
N ALA A 48 38.39 5.40 6.89
CA ALA A 48 37.08 5.41 7.51
C ALA A 48 36.65 6.88 7.67
N PRO A 49 35.45 7.28 7.16
CA PRO A 49 35.03 8.69 7.12
C PRO A 49 34.90 9.33 8.50
N PHE A 50 34.99 8.53 9.58
CA PHE A 50 34.86 8.97 10.96
C PHE A 50 35.95 8.36 11.85
N ALA A 51 36.56 9.18 12.69
CA ALA A 51 37.68 8.79 13.57
C ALA A 51 37.23 7.95 14.78
N SER A 52 35.96 8.06 15.20
CA SER A 52 35.45 7.38 16.37
C SER A 52 34.07 6.74 16.17
N GLN A 53 33.74 5.75 16.99
CA GLN A 53 32.40 5.16 17.02
C GLN A 53 31.33 6.19 17.39
N LYS A 54 31.67 7.15 18.27
CA LYS A 54 30.79 8.26 18.64
C LYS A 54 30.39 9.10 17.42
N ASP A 55 31.38 9.42 16.55
CA ASP A 55 31.12 10.22 15.34
C ASP A 55 30.25 9.47 14.33
N LYS A 56 30.50 8.17 14.18
CA LYS A 56 29.64 7.29 13.34
C LYS A 56 28.20 7.27 13.81
N VAL A 57 27.97 7.13 15.12
CA VAL A 57 26.63 7.13 15.72
C VAL A 57 25.96 8.49 15.55
N SER A 58 26.67 9.59 15.79
CA SER A 58 26.15 10.94 15.62
C SER A 58 25.73 11.21 14.18
N TYR A 59 26.54 10.79 13.22
CA TYR A 59 26.24 10.92 11.79
C TYR A 59 25.03 10.06 11.40
N ALA A 60 24.95 8.83 11.89
CA ALA A 60 23.82 7.93 11.63
C ALA A 60 22.48 8.47 12.16
N ILE A 61 22.50 9.13 13.33
CA ILE A 61 21.31 9.82 13.88
C ILE A 61 20.90 10.95 12.92
N GLY A 62 21.85 11.77 12.48
CA GLY A 62 21.59 12.83 11.50
C GLY A 62 21.00 12.30 10.19
N MET A 63 21.53 11.19 9.66
CA MET A 63 20.99 10.53 8.47
C MET A 63 19.55 10.05 8.67
N ASN A 64 19.23 9.49 9.84
CA ASN A 64 17.86 9.03 10.15
C ASN A 64 16.88 10.20 10.21
N ILE A 65 17.26 11.31 10.81
CA ILE A 65 16.46 12.54 10.82
C ILE A 65 16.25 13.03 9.39
N ALA A 66 17.29 13.15 8.60
CA ALA A 66 17.22 13.60 7.21
C ALA A 66 16.31 12.67 6.37
N SER A 67 16.45 11.36 6.48
CA SER A 67 15.61 10.38 5.79
C SER A 67 14.14 10.48 6.18
N SER A 68 13.85 10.78 7.44
CA SER A 68 12.48 11.00 7.91
C SER A 68 11.86 12.28 7.34
N LEU A 69 12.64 13.34 7.21
CA LEU A 69 12.22 14.61 6.63
C LEU A 69 12.05 14.51 5.10
N GLN A 70 12.91 13.75 4.41
CA GLN A 70 12.81 13.53 2.96
C GLN A 70 11.57 12.77 2.53
N ARG A 71 11.00 11.93 3.40
CA ARG A 71 9.75 11.19 3.11
C ARG A 71 8.52 12.10 3.10
N GLN A 72 8.63 13.29 3.61
CA GLN A 72 7.57 14.30 3.60
C GLN A 72 8.01 15.46 2.70
N PRO A 73 7.14 16.02 1.86
CA PRO A 73 7.50 17.14 1.00
C PRO A 73 7.57 18.44 1.83
N LEU A 74 8.54 18.49 2.75
CA LEU A 74 8.77 19.63 3.62
C LEU A 74 9.83 20.53 3.02
N ASP A 75 9.47 21.78 2.76
CA ASP A 75 10.42 22.83 2.37
C ASP A 75 11.09 23.40 3.63
N LEU A 76 12.15 22.73 4.06
CA LEU A 76 12.92 23.12 5.24
C LEU A 76 14.31 23.59 4.84
N ASN A 77 14.81 24.63 5.52
CA ASN A 77 16.21 25.07 5.36
C ASN A 77 17.14 24.19 6.21
N PRO A 78 18.02 23.36 5.58
CA PRO A 78 18.87 22.43 6.29
C PRO A 78 19.88 23.12 7.22
N ASP A 79 20.36 24.32 6.87
CA ASP A 79 21.33 25.06 7.67
C ASP A 79 20.71 25.59 8.95
N VAL A 80 19.48 26.11 8.86
CA VAL A 80 18.73 26.57 10.02
C VAL A 80 18.32 25.39 10.92
N LEU A 81 17.93 24.25 10.33
CA LEU A 81 17.65 23.03 11.10
C LEU A 81 18.89 22.57 11.88
N THR A 82 20.04 22.53 11.21
CA THR A 82 21.33 22.16 11.85
C THR A 82 21.70 23.15 12.96
N GLN A 83 21.45 24.44 12.74
CA GLN A 83 21.70 25.47 13.75
C GLN A 83 20.79 25.28 14.96
N GLY A 84 19.50 25.03 14.74
CA GLY A 84 18.54 24.76 15.83
C GLY A 84 18.92 23.54 16.67
N LEU A 85 19.42 22.46 16.03
CA LEU A 85 19.94 21.30 16.74
C LEU A 85 21.14 21.65 17.63
N LYS A 86 22.13 22.40 17.10
CA LYS A 86 23.31 22.84 17.85
C LYS A 86 22.94 23.74 19.03
N ASP A 87 22.07 24.70 18.80
CA ASP A 87 21.62 25.67 19.81
C ASP A 87 20.85 24.95 20.92
N GLY A 88 19.96 24.00 20.56
CA GLY A 88 19.20 23.19 21.50
C GLY A 88 20.10 22.31 22.36
N MET A 89 21.11 21.64 21.78
CA MET A 89 22.07 20.84 22.55
C MET A 89 22.96 21.70 23.48
N ALA A 90 23.17 22.96 23.14
CA ALA A 90 23.95 23.89 23.97
C ALA A 90 23.10 24.65 25.02
N GLY A 91 21.75 24.48 25.01
CA GLY A 91 20.83 25.25 25.85
C GLY A 91 20.78 26.75 25.52
N LYS A 92 21.08 27.12 24.25
CA LYS A 92 21.18 28.52 23.76
C LYS A 92 20.26 28.77 22.60
N THR A 93 18.98 28.35 22.74
CA THR A 93 17.96 28.51 21.71
C THR A 93 17.69 29.99 21.41
N LYS A 94 17.43 30.31 20.13
CA LYS A 94 17.14 31.68 19.66
C LYS A 94 15.67 32.05 19.76
N ILE A 95 14.82 31.07 19.96
CA ILE A 95 13.39 31.20 20.16
C ILE A 95 12.97 30.43 21.42
N THR A 96 11.89 30.81 22.02
CA THR A 96 11.31 30.11 23.17
C THR A 96 10.64 28.80 22.73
N GLU A 97 10.39 27.92 23.69
CA GLU A 97 9.63 26.68 23.44
C GLU A 97 8.20 26.99 22.96
N GLU A 98 7.60 28.05 23.42
CA GLU A 98 6.27 28.49 23.01
C GLU A 98 6.26 28.95 21.56
N GLU A 99 7.22 29.80 21.17
CA GLU A 99 7.39 30.22 19.78
C GLU A 99 7.68 29.06 18.84
N ALA A 100 8.52 28.12 19.26
CA ALA A 100 8.82 26.91 18.50
C ALA A 100 7.56 26.05 18.29
N ARG A 101 6.77 25.88 19.35
CA ARG A 101 5.50 25.13 19.28
C ARG A 101 4.50 25.81 18.37
N ALA A 102 4.35 27.14 18.50
CA ALA A 102 3.45 27.93 17.65
C ALA A 102 3.83 27.82 16.16
N ALA A 103 5.12 27.91 15.86
CA ALA A 103 5.62 27.78 14.47
C ALA A 103 5.34 26.39 13.89
N ILE A 104 5.52 25.31 14.68
CA ILE A 104 5.22 23.95 14.25
C ILE A 104 3.72 23.75 14.02
N ILE A 105 2.86 24.26 14.91
CA ILE A 105 1.40 24.20 14.75
C ILE A 105 0.95 24.94 13.49
N GLN A 106 1.47 26.15 13.28
CA GLN A 106 1.16 26.94 12.10
C GLN A 106 1.56 26.19 10.82
N PHE A 107 2.78 25.67 10.79
CA PHE A 107 3.27 24.87 9.67
C PHE A 107 2.39 23.66 9.38
N GLN A 108 1.99 22.90 10.42
CA GLN A 108 1.09 21.75 10.27
C GLN A 108 -0.27 22.18 9.72
N THR A 109 -0.81 23.32 10.18
CA THR A 109 -2.07 23.87 9.69
C THR A 109 -1.97 24.24 8.21
N ASP A 110 -0.90 24.91 7.81
CA ASP A 110 -0.66 25.31 6.42
C ASP A 110 -0.49 24.10 5.50
N MET A 111 0.25 23.09 5.95
CA MET A 111 0.44 21.84 5.21
C MET A 111 -0.88 21.10 5.02
N ARG A 112 -1.70 21.05 6.08
CA ARG A 112 -3.02 20.43 6.02
C ARG A 112 -3.94 21.18 5.05
N ALA A 113 -3.97 22.52 5.11
CA ALA A 113 -4.76 23.34 4.20
C ALA A 113 -4.34 23.13 2.73
N LYS A 114 -3.03 23.08 2.45
CA LYS A 114 -2.50 22.76 1.12
C LYS A 114 -2.92 21.37 0.65
N GLN A 115 -2.86 20.37 1.53
CA GLN A 115 -3.27 19.02 1.20
C GLN A 115 -4.77 18.92 0.90
N GLU A 116 -5.60 19.57 1.72
CA GLU A 116 -7.06 19.64 1.52
C GLU A 116 -7.42 20.35 0.21
N ALA A 117 -6.75 21.46 -0.10
CA ALA A 117 -6.95 22.19 -1.36
C ALA A 117 -6.58 21.33 -2.57
N LYS A 118 -5.42 20.65 -2.52
CA LYS A 118 -4.99 19.72 -3.57
C LYS A 118 -5.98 18.56 -3.77
N MET A 119 -6.41 17.93 -2.67
CA MET A 119 -7.40 16.84 -2.75
C MET A 119 -8.73 17.32 -3.35
N LYS A 120 -9.17 18.52 -3.02
CA LYS A 120 -10.40 19.09 -3.57
C LYS A 120 -10.27 19.32 -5.08
N GLU A 121 -9.19 19.95 -5.53
CA GLU A 121 -8.89 20.17 -6.95
C GLU A 121 -8.83 18.84 -7.72
N GLU A 122 -8.13 17.86 -7.18
CA GLU A 122 -8.00 16.52 -7.77
C GLU A 122 -9.36 15.80 -7.83
N THR A 123 -10.19 15.94 -6.79
CA THR A 123 -11.55 15.40 -6.72
C THR A 123 -12.43 15.96 -7.85
N GLU A 124 -12.41 17.30 -8.05
CA GLU A 124 -13.19 17.99 -9.07
C GLU A 124 -12.70 17.64 -10.48
N THR A 125 -11.39 17.61 -10.68
CA THR A 125 -10.75 17.27 -11.94
C THR A 125 -11.06 15.82 -12.34
N ASN A 126 -10.80 14.86 -11.45
CA ASN A 126 -11.08 13.44 -11.71
C ASN A 126 -12.55 13.19 -12.02
N LYS A 127 -13.46 13.85 -11.27
CA LYS A 127 -14.88 13.72 -11.55
C LYS A 127 -15.24 14.24 -12.94
N LYS A 128 -14.81 15.44 -13.30
CA LYS A 128 -15.10 16.06 -14.58
C LYS A 128 -14.54 15.24 -15.75
N GLU A 129 -13.30 14.81 -15.66
CA GLU A 129 -12.63 14.03 -16.69
C GLU A 129 -13.22 12.62 -16.79
N GLY A 130 -13.52 11.99 -15.64
CA GLY A 130 -14.16 10.68 -15.59
C GLY A 130 -15.56 10.68 -16.20
N ASP A 131 -16.40 11.67 -15.85
CA ASP A 131 -17.74 11.83 -16.41
C ASP A 131 -17.68 12.04 -17.94
N ALA A 132 -16.78 12.89 -18.39
CA ALA A 132 -16.58 13.14 -19.84
C ALA A 132 -16.08 11.88 -20.56
N PHE A 133 -15.13 11.16 -19.96
CA PHE A 133 -14.62 9.90 -20.49
C PHE A 133 -15.73 8.86 -20.64
N LEU A 134 -16.52 8.61 -19.60
CA LEU A 134 -17.60 7.64 -19.61
C LEU A 134 -18.71 8.03 -20.59
N ALA A 135 -19.03 9.33 -20.68
CA ALA A 135 -20.01 9.85 -21.64
C ALA A 135 -19.58 9.62 -23.10
N ALA A 136 -18.31 9.83 -23.40
CA ALA A 136 -17.76 9.52 -24.72
C ALA A 136 -17.64 8.02 -24.98
N ASN A 137 -17.25 7.25 -23.95
CA ASN A 137 -16.98 5.83 -24.07
C ASN A 137 -18.23 4.99 -24.37
N LYS A 138 -19.40 5.36 -23.79
CA LYS A 138 -20.68 4.65 -24.03
C LYS A 138 -21.10 4.61 -25.49
N SER A 139 -20.63 5.55 -26.31
CA SER A 139 -20.93 5.64 -27.74
C SER A 139 -19.95 4.85 -28.61
N LYS A 140 -18.91 4.27 -28.02
CA LYS A 140 -17.91 3.48 -28.76
C LYS A 140 -18.48 2.11 -29.13
N GLN A 141 -18.09 1.62 -30.30
CA GLN A 141 -18.52 0.31 -30.78
C GLN A 141 -18.15 -0.81 -29.81
N GLY A 142 -19.11 -1.66 -29.47
CA GLY A 142 -18.93 -2.81 -28.60
C GLY A 142 -18.92 -2.49 -27.11
N VAL A 143 -19.15 -1.24 -26.72
CA VAL A 143 -19.31 -0.85 -25.31
C VAL A 143 -20.76 -1.00 -24.91
N VAL A 144 -20.99 -1.72 -23.81
CA VAL A 144 -22.28 -1.90 -23.15
C VAL A 144 -22.27 -1.11 -21.84
N THR A 145 -23.35 -0.38 -21.56
CA THR A 145 -23.53 0.36 -20.31
C THR A 145 -24.63 -0.27 -19.49
N LEU A 146 -24.36 -0.62 -18.23
CA LEU A 146 -25.34 -1.17 -17.30
C LEU A 146 -26.09 -0.06 -16.55
N PRO A 147 -27.25 -0.35 -15.95
CA PRO A 147 -28.01 0.63 -15.16
C PRO A 147 -27.25 1.22 -13.97
N SER A 148 -26.29 0.49 -13.43
CA SER A 148 -25.36 0.94 -12.37
C SER A 148 -24.39 2.03 -12.83
N GLY A 149 -24.23 2.25 -14.14
CA GLY A 149 -23.21 3.10 -14.74
C GLY A 149 -21.93 2.35 -15.10
N LEU A 150 -21.77 1.09 -14.73
CA LEU A 150 -20.66 0.24 -15.18
C LEU A 150 -20.70 0.13 -16.71
N GLN A 151 -19.57 0.33 -17.36
CA GLN A 151 -19.44 0.06 -18.79
C GLN A 151 -18.43 -1.07 -19.00
N TYR A 152 -18.67 -1.89 -20.01
CA TYR A 152 -17.75 -2.94 -20.39
C TYR A 152 -17.70 -3.16 -21.89
N LYS A 153 -16.58 -3.72 -22.33
CA LYS A 153 -16.39 -4.20 -23.71
C LYS A 153 -15.86 -5.62 -23.66
N ILE A 154 -16.48 -6.53 -24.39
CA ILE A 154 -16.02 -7.90 -24.53
C ILE A 154 -14.86 -7.91 -25.53
N LEU A 155 -13.67 -8.32 -25.08
CA LEU A 155 -12.48 -8.51 -25.90
C LEU A 155 -12.41 -9.96 -26.41
N THR A 156 -12.75 -10.91 -25.53
CA THR A 156 -12.84 -12.33 -25.84
C THR A 156 -14.05 -12.90 -25.11
N GLU A 157 -14.90 -13.61 -25.81
CA GLU A 157 -16.07 -14.27 -25.24
C GLU A 157 -15.72 -15.67 -24.76
N GLY A 158 -15.94 -15.93 -23.46
CA GLY A 158 -15.81 -17.24 -22.86
C GLY A 158 -17.08 -18.08 -23.05
N LYS A 159 -16.95 -19.40 -22.82
CA LYS A 159 -18.07 -20.36 -22.95
C LYS A 159 -18.32 -21.14 -21.66
N GLY A 160 -17.55 -20.86 -20.61
CA GLY A 160 -17.71 -21.54 -19.31
C GLY A 160 -18.88 -21.01 -18.49
N PRO A 161 -19.06 -21.54 -17.28
CA PRO A 161 -20.06 -21.05 -16.33
C PRO A 161 -19.76 -19.61 -15.90
N LYS A 162 -20.78 -18.92 -15.42
CA LYS A 162 -20.66 -17.59 -14.80
C LYS A 162 -20.56 -17.76 -13.29
N PRO A 163 -19.68 -17.00 -12.61
CA PRO A 163 -19.59 -17.03 -11.16
C PRO A 163 -20.82 -16.39 -10.51
N THR A 164 -21.10 -16.81 -9.29
CA THR A 164 -22.05 -16.14 -8.39
C THR A 164 -21.31 -15.28 -7.38
N ALA A 165 -22.03 -14.43 -6.63
CA ALA A 165 -21.43 -13.59 -5.58
C ALA A 165 -20.74 -14.39 -4.45
N ALA A 166 -21.10 -15.67 -4.28
CA ALA A 166 -20.56 -16.55 -3.24
C ALA A 166 -19.28 -17.30 -3.69
N ASP A 167 -18.91 -17.19 -4.96
CA ASP A 167 -17.78 -17.93 -5.51
C ASP A 167 -16.46 -17.19 -5.33
N THR A 168 -15.39 -17.96 -5.45
CA THR A 168 -14.01 -17.46 -5.55
C THR A 168 -13.53 -17.68 -6.98
N VAL A 169 -12.92 -16.67 -7.57
CA VAL A 169 -12.46 -16.68 -8.97
C VAL A 169 -10.95 -16.50 -9.07
N VAL A 170 -10.38 -17.03 -10.14
CA VAL A 170 -8.99 -16.81 -10.54
C VAL A 170 -8.99 -15.96 -11.81
N CYS A 171 -8.30 -14.81 -11.75
CA CYS A 171 -8.26 -13.85 -12.84
C CYS A 171 -6.85 -13.36 -13.13
N ASN A 172 -6.58 -13.10 -14.42
CA ASN A 172 -5.55 -12.13 -14.78
C ASN A 172 -6.20 -10.76 -14.93
N TYR A 173 -5.48 -9.72 -14.57
CA TYR A 173 -5.97 -8.36 -14.74
C TYR A 173 -4.87 -7.32 -14.85
N ARG A 174 -5.25 -6.18 -15.39
CA ARG A 174 -4.48 -4.96 -15.45
C ARG A 174 -5.40 -3.78 -15.18
N GLY A 175 -5.08 -2.97 -14.16
CA GLY A 175 -5.80 -1.77 -13.79
C GLY A 175 -5.04 -0.51 -14.17
N THR A 176 -5.71 0.42 -14.85
CA THR A 176 -5.17 1.73 -15.23
C THR A 176 -6.14 2.85 -14.90
N LEU A 177 -5.62 4.05 -14.71
CA LEU A 177 -6.40 5.28 -14.74
C LEU A 177 -6.77 5.64 -16.18
N ILE A 178 -7.61 6.67 -16.35
CA ILE A 178 -8.04 7.14 -17.67
C ILE A 178 -6.91 7.74 -18.51
N ASP A 179 -5.83 8.23 -17.88
CA ASP A 179 -4.60 8.71 -18.51
C ASP A 179 -3.65 7.59 -18.95
N GLY A 180 -4.00 6.32 -18.64
CA GLY A 180 -3.21 5.14 -18.95
C GLY A 180 -2.18 4.75 -17.89
N LYS A 181 -2.03 5.51 -16.79
CA LYS A 181 -1.16 5.14 -15.68
C LYS A 181 -1.63 3.83 -15.05
N GLU A 182 -0.78 2.81 -15.08
CA GLU A 182 -1.06 1.52 -14.46
C GLU A 182 -0.82 1.60 -12.95
N PHE A 183 -1.81 1.17 -12.16
CA PHE A 183 -1.72 1.16 -10.71
C PHE A 183 -1.65 -0.26 -10.13
N ASP A 184 -2.15 -1.28 -10.85
CA ASP A 184 -2.07 -2.67 -10.42
C ASP A 184 -2.17 -3.64 -11.60
N SER A 185 -1.46 -4.80 -11.50
CA SER A 185 -1.44 -5.80 -12.56
C SER A 185 -0.99 -7.17 -12.04
N SER A 186 -1.77 -8.21 -12.31
CA SER A 186 -1.37 -9.59 -12.06
C SER A 186 -0.22 -10.02 -12.96
N TYR A 187 -0.16 -9.49 -14.17
CA TYR A 187 0.92 -9.79 -15.13
C TYR A 187 2.28 -9.31 -14.62
N LYS A 188 2.35 -8.16 -13.93
CA LYS A 188 3.60 -7.69 -13.30
C LYS A 188 4.03 -8.57 -12.12
N ARG A 189 3.09 -9.20 -11.43
CA ARG A 189 3.39 -10.16 -10.36
C ARG A 189 3.80 -11.53 -10.88
N GLY A 190 3.53 -11.81 -12.17
CA GLY A 190 3.88 -13.07 -12.82
C GLY A 190 2.91 -14.22 -12.55
N GLU A 191 1.81 -13.98 -11.81
CA GLU A 191 0.82 -15.00 -11.46
C GLU A 191 -0.61 -14.44 -11.44
N PRO A 192 -1.62 -15.26 -11.79
CA PRO A 192 -3.02 -14.89 -11.64
C PRO A 192 -3.39 -14.66 -10.17
N ALA A 193 -4.32 -13.77 -9.95
CA ALA A 193 -4.82 -13.47 -8.61
C ALA A 193 -6.13 -14.19 -8.33
N THR A 194 -6.36 -14.53 -7.06
CA THR A 194 -7.56 -15.21 -6.58
C THR A 194 -8.36 -14.27 -5.70
N PHE A 195 -9.66 -14.09 -6.01
CA PHE A 195 -10.55 -13.19 -5.29
C PHE A 195 -11.90 -13.84 -4.99
N PRO A 196 -12.47 -13.64 -3.79
CA PRO A 196 -13.89 -13.84 -3.59
C PRO A 196 -14.67 -12.78 -4.39
N VAL A 197 -15.69 -13.18 -5.14
CA VAL A 197 -16.47 -12.27 -6.01
C VAL A 197 -17.09 -11.11 -5.22
N SER A 198 -17.51 -11.36 -3.98
CA SER A 198 -18.05 -10.33 -3.08
C SER A 198 -16.99 -9.51 -2.35
N GLY A 199 -15.70 -9.85 -2.48
CA GLY A 199 -14.58 -9.21 -1.76
C GLY A 199 -13.84 -8.14 -2.57
N VAL A 200 -14.28 -7.86 -3.78
CA VAL A 200 -13.68 -6.85 -4.67
C VAL A 200 -14.57 -5.61 -4.78
N ILE A 201 -14.13 -4.59 -5.51
CA ILE A 201 -14.93 -3.37 -5.77
C ILE A 201 -16.24 -3.72 -6.48
N LYS A 202 -17.29 -2.92 -6.23
CA LYS A 202 -18.66 -3.19 -6.73
C LYS A 202 -18.71 -3.42 -8.24
N GLY A 203 -17.97 -2.64 -9.02
CA GLY A 203 -17.90 -2.79 -10.47
C GLY A 203 -17.35 -4.15 -10.90
N TRP A 204 -16.39 -4.71 -10.19
CA TRP A 204 -15.89 -6.06 -10.44
C TRP A 204 -16.91 -7.12 -10.02
N THR A 205 -17.51 -6.97 -8.84
CA THR A 205 -18.58 -7.89 -8.37
C THR A 205 -19.72 -7.99 -9.38
N GLU A 206 -20.14 -6.87 -9.97
CA GLU A 206 -21.17 -6.84 -10.99
C GLU A 206 -20.69 -7.47 -12.30
N ALA A 207 -19.52 -7.09 -12.80
CA ALA A 207 -18.96 -7.59 -14.05
C ALA A 207 -18.71 -9.11 -14.01
N LEU A 208 -18.06 -9.61 -12.97
CA LEU A 208 -17.69 -11.02 -12.85
C LEU A 208 -18.90 -11.96 -12.93
N GLN A 209 -20.03 -11.56 -12.34
CA GLN A 209 -21.28 -12.36 -12.41
C GLN A 209 -21.90 -12.40 -13.81
N LEU A 210 -21.47 -11.52 -14.71
CA LEU A 210 -21.90 -11.50 -16.12
C LEU A 210 -20.90 -12.21 -17.03
N MET A 211 -19.64 -12.36 -16.61
CA MET A 211 -18.55 -12.92 -17.41
C MET A 211 -18.57 -14.46 -17.39
N PRO A 212 -18.72 -15.14 -18.52
CA PRO A 212 -18.41 -16.58 -18.60
C PRO A 212 -16.92 -16.85 -18.39
N VAL A 213 -16.57 -17.95 -17.74
CA VAL A 213 -15.17 -18.41 -17.65
C VAL A 213 -14.56 -18.54 -19.05
N GLY A 214 -13.28 -18.10 -19.18
CA GLY A 214 -12.58 -17.96 -20.46
C GLY A 214 -12.80 -16.62 -21.16
N SER A 215 -13.59 -15.71 -20.56
CA SER A 215 -13.77 -14.35 -21.09
C SER A 215 -12.60 -13.43 -20.74
N LYS A 216 -12.33 -12.48 -21.65
CA LYS A 216 -11.53 -11.29 -21.36
C LYS A 216 -12.35 -10.05 -21.68
N TRP A 217 -12.56 -9.21 -20.66
CA TRP A 217 -13.34 -7.99 -20.78
C TRP A 217 -12.51 -6.77 -20.41
N GLN A 218 -12.85 -5.63 -21.02
CA GLN A 218 -12.41 -4.32 -20.58
C GLN A 218 -13.57 -3.66 -19.84
N LEU A 219 -13.31 -3.29 -18.58
CA LEU A 219 -14.27 -2.65 -17.67
C LEU A 219 -13.92 -1.18 -17.54
N PHE A 220 -14.92 -0.31 -17.54
CA PHE A 220 -14.80 1.12 -17.28
C PHE A 220 -15.70 1.42 -16.09
N ILE A 221 -15.09 1.67 -14.95
CA ILE A 221 -15.76 1.66 -13.66
C ILE A 221 -15.85 3.07 -13.12
N PRO A 222 -17.07 3.63 -12.97
CA PRO A 222 -17.25 4.92 -12.33
C PRO A 222 -16.82 4.88 -10.85
N PRO A 223 -16.43 6.01 -10.24
CA PRO A 223 -15.91 6.05 -8.88
C PRO A 223 -16.83 5.43 -7.83
N ASP A 224 -18.15 5.56 -7.96
CA ASP A 224 -19.14 5.01 -7.00
C ASP A 224 -19.16 3.48 -6.96
N LEU A 225 -18.68 2.84 -8.02
CA LEU A 225 -18.50 1.38 -8.11
C LEU A 225 -17.06 0.95 -7.86
N ALA A 226 -16.17 1.88 -7.51
CA ALA A 226 -14.75 1.66 -7.21
C ALA A 226 -14.41 2.17 -5.80
N TYR A 227 -13.56 3.18 -5.69
CA TYR A 227 -13.05 3.69 -4.41
C TYR A 227 -13.64 5.04 -3.98
N GLY A 228 -14.55 5.62 -4.79
CA GLY A 228 -15.30 6.82 -4.48
C GLY A 228 -14.43 8.04 -4.20
N ALA A 229 -14.95 8.92 -3.35
CA ALA A 229 -14.30 10.18 -2.97
C ALA A 229 -13.01 10.01 -2.13
N ARG A 230 -12.70 8.81 -1.66
CA ARG A 230 -11.47 8.55 -0.87
C ARG A 230 -10.29 8.20 -1.75
N GLY A 231 -10.52 7.61 -2.93
CA GLY A 231 -9.46 6.97 -3.69
C GLY A 231 -8.87 5.74 -2.96
N ALA A 232 -7.72 5.26 -3.40
CA ALA A 232 -7.02 4.15 -2.77
C ALA A 232 -5.50 4.27 -2.92
N GLY A 233 -4.77 4.09 -1.82
CA GLY A 233 -3.32 4.19 -1.79
C GLY A 233 -2.80 5.55 -2.24
N ALA A 234 -1.63 5.54 -2.88
CA ALA A 234 -1.00 6.74 -3.45
C ALA A 234 -1.29 6.92 -4.95
N ASP A 235 -1.84 5.90 -5.60
CA ASP A 235 -1.96 5.85 -7.06
C ASP A 235 -3.37 6.12 -7.58
N ILE A 236 -4.40 5.89 -6.76
CA ILE A 236 -5.79 6.11 -7.15
C ILE A 236 -6.35 7.29 -6.37
N GLY A 237 -6.42 8.44 -7.04
CA GLY A 237 -6.94 9.67 -6.45
C GLY A 237 -8.45 9.62 -6.18
N PRO A 238 -8.97 10.63 -5.45
CA PRO A 238 -10.41 10.73 -5.17
C PRO A 238 -11.22 10.84 -6.46
N ASN A 239 -12.37 10.20 -6.51
CA ASN A 239 -13.29 10.16 -7.66
C ASN A 239 -12.66 9.71 -8.99
N ALA A 240 -11.59 8.92 -8.94
CA ALA A 240 -10.98 8.38 -10.15
C ALA A 240 -11.89 7.35 -10.82
N THR A 241 -12.10 7.49 -12.12
CA THR A 241 -12.67 6.46 -13.00
C THR A 241 -11.57 5.46 -13.35
N LEU A 242 -11.87 4.17 -13.23
CA LEU A 242 -10.89 3.12 -13.42
C LEU A 242 -11.15 2.32 -14.70
N ILE A 243 -10.10 1.89 -15.34
CA ILE A 243 -10.14 0.98 -16.47
C ILE A 243 -9.45 -0.32 -16.08
N PHE A 244 -10.12 -1.44 -16.27
CA PHE A 244 -9.52 -2.75 -16.05
C PHE A 244 -9.65 -3.62 -17.29
N GLU A 245 -8.59 -4.31 -17.66
CA GLU A 245 -8.69 -5.53 -18.43
C GLU A 245 -8.73 -6.70 -17.46
N VAL A 246 -9.78 -7.54 -17.57
CA VAL A 246 -9.99 -8.70 -16.70
C VAL A 246 -10.16 -9.93 -17.55
N GLU A 247 -9.38 -10.96 -17.29
CA GLU A 247 -9.49 -12.28 -17.87
C GLU A 247 -9.90 -13.27 -16.80
N LEU A 248 -11.10 -13.82 -16.91
CA LEU A 248 -11.64 -14.79 -15.94
C LEU A 248 -11.19 -16.19 -16.34
N LEU A 249 -10.24 -16.75 -15.60
CA LEU A 249 -9.63 -18.03 -15.89
C LEU A 249 -10.44 -19.21 -15.38
N SER A 250 -10.90 -19.13 -14.12
CA SER A 250 -11.65 -20.23 -13.50
C SER A 250 -12.46 -19.75 -12.28
N ILE A 251 -13.41 -20.59 -11.88
CA ILE A 251 -14.13 -20.51 -10.62
C ILE A 251 -13.55 -21.61 -9.73
N LYS A 252 -13.09 -21.29 -8.52
CA LYS A 252 -12.63 -22.28 -7.55
C LYS A 252 -13.84 -22.96 -6.89
N PRO A 253 -13.77 -24.28 -6.64
CA PRO A 253 -14.78 -24.98 -5.84
C PRO A 253 -14.88 -24.35 -4.44
N LYS A 254 -16.08 -24.43 -3.86
CA LYS A 254 -16.42 -23.83 -2.56
C LYS A 254 -15.66 -24.46 -1.38
N ASP A 255 -15.05 -25.63 -1.56
CA ASP A 255 -14.40 -26.45 -0.52
C ASP A 255 -12.88 -26.21 -0.40
N GLU A 256 -12.28 -25.46 -1.32
CA GLU A 256 -10.87 -25.04 -1.16
C GLU A 256 -10.81 -23.68 -0.45
N ALA A 257 -11.03 -23.67 0.86
CA ALA A 257 -10.63 -22.56 1.71
C ALA A 257 -9.10 -22.37 1.57
N PRO A 258 -8.58 -21.13 1.52
CA PRO A 258 -7.15 -20.88 1.39
C PRO A 258 -6.42 -21.58 2.57
N GLU A 259 -5.54 -22.53 2.27
CA GLU A 259 -4.59 -23.04 3.26
C GLU A 259 -3.83 -21.85 3.83
N LYS A 260 -4.03 -21.60 5.13
CA LYS A 260 -3.25 -20.62 5.87
C LYS A 260 -1.80 -21.12 5.89
N LYS A 261 -0.96 -20.51 5.09
CA LYS A 261 0.50 -20.57 5.26
C LYS A 261 0.96 -19.58 6.30
#